data_0dff4e4dc612eb994962802f5ca1187b
#
_entry.id   0dff4e4dc612eb994962802f5ca1187b
#
_cell.length_a   1.000
_cell.length_b   1.000
_cell.length_c   1.000
_cell.angle_alpha   90.00
_cell.angle_beta   90.00
_cell.angle_gamma   90.00
#
_symmetry.space_group_name_H-M   'P 1'
#
loop_
_entity.id
_entity.type
_entity.pdbx_description
1 polymer ?
#
loop_
_entity_poly.entity_id
_entity_poly.type
_entity_poly.pdbx_seq_one_letter_code
_entity_poly.pdbx_strand_id
1 'polypeptide(L)'
;MKNIIEVQKKIIPQAIELMEKRYAVLRQIAISQPIGRRMLANVLNLSERTTRTEVDFLKSQKMIDISVSGMTLTEEGKEVLESLELVMGEVMGISDLEIKLRDLLGIKHVAISKNVNEDRSIIIKGVAELAAKYLISTLASDDIVAISGGSTMRELATSIKEEYSFKDVTVLPTRGSVGSDIDIQANSVAAVLAKKLNSKVEFLYVPDELEGEAKDVIMSIPDIMVTSQHLREADKMVFSFGCADLMARRRGTSEDDINQLLNKGAIGEAFGHYFDKDGNIVMKLNTVGIDMNMYKNSKYPIAVFSGVEKVDAFMALYKLNKNLTL
;
A
#
# COMPACT_ATOMS: atom_id res chain seq x y z
N MET A 1 -16.41 -18.74 -16.37
CA MET A 1 -15.60 -17.68 -17.00
C MET A 1 -14.18 -18.12 -17.32
N LYS A 2 -13.44 -18.77 -16.39
CA LYS A 2 -12.06 -19.26 -16.67
C LYS A 2 -11.92 -20.05 -17.97
N ASN A 3 -12.87 -20.90 -18.29
CA ASN A 3 -12.83 -21.70 -19.51
C ASN A 3 -12.93 -20.87 -20.80
N ILE A 4 -13.68 -19.78 -20.79
CA ILE A 4 -13.86 -18.91 -21.97
C ILE A 4 -12.59 -18.12 -22.25
N ILE A 5 -11.96 -17.55 -21.24
CA ILE A 5 -10.72 -16.77 -21.36
C ILE A 5 -9.57 -17.65 -21.84
N GLU A 6 -9.42 -18.84 -21.28
CA GLU A 6 -8.40 -19.80 -21.73
C GLU A 6 -8.61 -20.23 -23.20
N VAL A 7 -9.85 -20.40 -23.63
CA VAL A 7 -10.18 -20.68 -25.03
C VAL A 7 -9.83 -19.48 -25.92
N GLN A 8 -10.19 -18.26 -25.48
CA GLN A 8 -9.88 -17.03 -26.22
C GLN A 8 -8.38 -16.82 -26.38
N LYS A 9 -7.57 -17.04 -25.32
CA LYS A 9 -6.10 -16.98 -25.39
C LYS A 9 -5.53 -17.92 -26.45
N LYS A 10 -6.12 -19.10 -26.65
CA LYS A 10 -5.66 -20.08 -27.62
C LYS A 10 -6.11 -19.77 -29.05
N ILE A 11 -7.30 -19.22 -29.23
CA ILE A 11 -7.90 -19.00 -30.54
C ILE A 11 -7.57 -17.62 -31.11
N ILE A 12 -7.54 -16.58 -30.27
CA ILE A 12 -7.34 -15.19 -30.68
C ILE A 12 -6.30 -14.48 -29.79
N PRO A 13 -5.07 -15.01 -29.67
CA PRO A 13 -4.06 -14.41 -28.78
C PRO A 13 -3.79 -12.93 -29.09
N GLN A 14 -3.82 -12.53 -30.37
CA GLN A 14 -3.60 -11.14 -30.77
C GLN A 14 -4.68 -10.17 -30.23
N ALA A 15 -5.93 -10.64 -30.10
CA ALA A 15 -6.99 -9.82 -29.50
C ALA A 15 -6.76 -9.63 -28.01
N ILE A 16 -6.26 -10.64 -27.32
CA ILE A 16 -5.91 -10.56 -25.89
C ILE A 16 -4.74 -9.59 -25.70
N GLU A 17 -3.66 -9.72 -26.44
CA GLU A 17 -2.50 -8.81 -26.40
C GLU A 17 -2.92 -7.34 -26.68
N LEU A 18 -3.83 -7.14 -27.64
CA LEU A 18 -4.35 -5.81 -27.95
C LEU A 18 -5.19 -5.25 -26.78
N MET A 19 -6.01 -6.09 -26.15
CA MET A 19 -6.82 -5.72 -25.00
C MET A 19 -5.93 -5.37 -23.80
N GLU A 20 -4.89 -6.15 -23.51
CA GLU A 20 -3.88 -5.87 -22.47
C GLU A 20 -3.20 -4.52 -22.71
N LYS A 21 -2.77 -4.26 -23.95
CA LYS A 21 -2.15 -2.99 -24.32
C LYS A 21 -3.08 -1.80 -24.12
N ARG A 22 -4.32 -1.87 -24.56
CA ARG A 22 -5.32 -0.80 -24.41
C ARG A 22 -5.71 -0.58 -22.96
N TYR A 23 -5.84 -1.66 -22.21
CA TYR A 23 -6.05 -1.59 -20.77
C TYR A 23 -4.88 -0.86 -20.08
N ALA A 24 -3.63 -1.20 -20.40
CA ALA A 24 -2.46 -0.53 -19.85
C ALA A 24 -2.45 0.97 -20.18
N VAL A 25 -2.82 1.36 -21.41
CA VAL A 25 -2.92 2.77 -21.81
C VAL A 25 -4.00 3.50 -21.04
N LEU A 26 -5.24 2.97 -20.97
CA LEU A 26 -6.34 3.59 -20.21
C LEU A 26 -5.99 3.73 -18.74
N ARG A 27 -5.46 2.69 -18.15
CA ARG A 27 -5.08 2.68 -16.75
C ARG A 27 -3.97 3.68 -16.44
N GLN A 28 -2.95 3.77 -17.33
CA GLN A 28 -1.87 4.74 -17.13
C GLN A 28 -2.38 6.18 -17.24
N ILE A 29 -3.32 6.46 -18.14
CA ILE A 29 -3.98 7.77 -18.20
C ILE A 29 -4.73 8.04 -16.89
N ALA A 30 -5.50 7.08 -16.38
CA ALA A 30 -6.24 7.22 -15.11
C ALA A 30 -5.34 7.60 -13.93
N ILE A 31 -4.17 6.96 -13.83
CA ILE A 31 -3.21 7.16 -12.73
C ILE A 31 -2.51 8.52 -12.82
N SER A 32 -2.18 8.97 -14.04
CA SER A 32 -1.27 10.09 -14.26
C SER A 32 -1.90 11.31 -14.94
N GLN A 33 -3.23 11.32 -15.09
CA GLN A 33 -3.93 12.40 -15.77
C GLN A 33 -3.82 13.75 -15.04
N PRO A 34 -3.63 14.87 -15.80
CA PRO A 34 -3.48 14.91 -17.24
C PRO A 34 -2.07 14.47 -17.69
N ILE A 35 -1.95 13.58 -18.69
CA ILE A 35 -0.67 13.06 -19.16
C ILE A 35 -0.46 13.31 -20.65
N GLY A 36 0.76 13.75 -21.02
CA GLY A 36 1.18 13.93 -22.40
C GLY A 36 1.55 12.62 -23.11
N ARG A 37 1.40 12.55 -24.44
CA ARG A 37 1.68 11.34 -25.23
C ARG A 37 3.11 10.81 -25.08
N ARG A 38 4.13 11.70 -25.04
CA ARG A 38 5.54 11.28 -24.89
C ARG A 38 5.76 10.64 -23.52
N MET A 39 5.21 11.26 -22.47
CA MET A 39 5.31 10.69 -21.13
C MET A 39 4.61 9.33 -21.06
N LEU A 40 3.42 9.20 -21.65
CA LEU A 40 2.69 7.94 -21.73
C LEU A 40 3.50 6.86 -22.46
N ALA A 41 4.12 7.21 -23.58
CA ALA A 41 4.99 6.29 -24.33
C ALA A 41 6.18 5.80 -23.49
N ASN A 42 6.85 6.72 -22.81
CA ASN A 42 8.00 6.40 -21.95
C ASN A 42 7.60 5.49 -20.79
N VAL A 43 6.51 5.84 -20.09
CA VAL A 43 6.04 5.09 -18.91
C VAL A 43 5.61 3.67 -19.28
N LEU A 44 5.02 3.47 -20.45
CA LEU A 44 4.57 2.16 -20.92
C LEU A 44 5.62 1.42 -21.76
N ASN A 45 6.81 1.99 -21.93
CA ASN A 45 7.87 1.46 -22.80
C ASN A 45 7.36 1.12 -24.22
N LEU A 46 6.49 1.99 -24.74
CA LEU A 46 5.91 1.88 -26.08
C LEU A 46 6.57 2.86 -27.05
N SER A 47 6.62 2.49 -28.33
CA SER A 47 7.02 3.47 -29.37
C SER A 47 6.01 4.61 -29.47
N GLU A 48 6.48 5.83 -29.81
CA GLU A 48 5.58 6.98 -30.03
C GLU A 48 4.49 6.66 -31.09
N ARG A 49 4.85 5.89 -32.11
CA ARG A 49 3.89 5.46 -33.15
C ARG A 49 2.80 4.56 -32.57
N THR A 50 3.17 3.56 -31.78
CA THR A 50 2.22 2.66 -31.11
C THR A 50 1.31 3.43 -30.17
N THR A 51 1.90 4.28 -29.33
CA THR A 51 1.15 5.09 -28.38
C THR A 51 0.15 6.00 -29.10
N ARG A 52 0.56 6.63 -30.20
CA ARG A 52 -0.34 7.45 -31.01
C ARG A 52 -1.53 6.66 -31.54
N THR A 53 -1.28 5.46 -32.08
CA THR A 53 -2.33 4.60 -32.63
C THR A 53 -3.35 4.23 -31.58
N GLU A 54 -2.91 3.81 -30.38
CA GLU A 54 -3.83 3.43 -29.31
C GLU A 54 -4.58 4.65 -28.72
N VAL A 55 -3.91 5.78 -28.55
CA VAL A 55 -4.53 7.03 -28.09
C VAL A 55 -5.59 7.51 -29.09
N ASP A 56 -5.29 7.52 -30.38
CA ASP A 56 -6.24 7.94 -31.43
C ASP A 56 -7.45 6.98 -31.47
N PHE A 57 -7.24 5.69 -31.28
CA PHE A 57 -8.32 4.71 -31.15
C PHE A 57 -9.20 5.00 -29.91
N LEU A 58 -8.61 5.12 -28.72
CA LEU A 58 -9.37 5.36 -27.48
C LEU A 58 -10.14 6.66 -27.52
N LYS A 59 -9.57 7.70 -28.15
CA LYS A 59 -10.27 8.96 -28.41
C LYS A 59 -11.47 8.77 -29.34
N SER A 60 -11.30 8.00 -30.43
CA SER A 60 -12.39 7.71 -31.38
C SER A 60 -13.56 6.97 -30.72
N GLN A 61 -13.26 6.17 -29.70
CA GLN A 61 -14.23 5.46 -28.88
C GLN A 61 -14.74 6.29 -27.68
N LYS A 62 -14.40 7.59 -27.60
CA LYS A 62 -14.81 8.53 -26.53
C LYS A 62 -14.36 8.13 -25.12
N MET A 63 -13.37 7.27 -24.98
CA MET A 63 -12.85 6.81 -23.68
C MET A 63 -11.90 7.83 -23.06
N ILE A 64 -11.29 8.70 -23.87
CA ILE A 64 -10.35 9.73 -23.43
C ILE A 64 -10.60 11.05 -24.11
N ASP A 65 -10.32 12.15 -23.41
CA ASP A 65 -10.22 13.50 -23.92
C ASP A 65 -8.77 13.93 -24.05
N ILE A 66 -8.49 14.75 -25.08
CA ILE A 66 -7.15 15.30 -25.32
C ILE A 66 -7.25 16.83 -25.32
N SER A 67 -6.55 17.46 -24.38
CA SER A 67 -6.44 18.90 -24.25
C SER A 67 -4.98 19.37 -24.37
N VAL A 68 -4.75 20.66 -24.26
CA VAL A 68 -3.40 21.25 -24.23
C VAL A 68 -2.62 20.76 -22.99
N SER A 69 -3.30 20.54 -21.87
CA SER A 69 -2.69 20.05 -20.63
C SER A 69 -2.36 18.55 -20.68
N GLY A 70 -2.95 17.80 -21.59
CA GLY A 70 -2.75 16.35 -21.70
C GLY A 70 -4.04 15.56 -21.91
N MET A 71 -3.91 14.25 -21.75
CA MET A 71 -5.01 13.29 -21.89
C MET A 71 -5.64 13.02 -20.52
N THR A 72 -6.97 12.90 -20.49
CA THR A 72 -7.78 12.54 -19.33
C THR A 72 -8.81 11.48 -19.72
N LEU A 73 -9.29 10.69 -18.76
CA LEU A 73 -10.41 9.78 -18.99
C LEU A 73 -11.72 10.58 -19.07
N THR A 74 -12.61 10.13 -19.93
CA THR A 74 -14.04 10.51 -19.88
C THR A 74 -14.78 9.66 -18.84
N GLU A 75 -16.04 9.94 -18.54
CA GLU A 75 -16.86 9.07 -17.68
C GLU A 75 -17.01 7.68 -18.31
N GLU A 76 -17.28 7.60 -19.62
CA GLU A 76 -17.34 6.32 -20.35
C GLU A 76 -16.00 5.55 -20.25
N GLY A 77 -14.87 6.26 -20.35
CA GLY A 77 -13.54 5.66 -20.18
C GLY A 77 -13.29 5.11 -18.78
N LYS A 78 -13.84 5.73 -17.74
CA LYS A 78 -13.76 5.23 -16.36
C LYS A 78 -14.59 3.95 -16.19
N GLU A 79 -15.84 3.94 -16.66
CA GLU A 79 -16.73 2.78 -16.59
C GLU A 79 -16.14 1.57 -17.33
N VAL A 80 -15.57 1.79 -18.52
CA VAL A 80 -14.90 0.75 -19.29
C VAL A 80 -13.66 0.24 -18.57
N LEU A 81 -12.85 1.14 -17.99
CA LEU A 81 -11.66 0.74 -17.23
C LEU A 81 -12.02 -0.13 -16.03
N GLU A 82 -13.04 0.25 -15.24
CA GLU A 82 -13.53 -0.53 -14.10
C GLU A 82 -14.03 -1.92 -14.54
N SER A 83 -14.79 -1.99 -15.62
CA SER A 83 -15.26 -3.25 -16.18
C SER A 83 -14.11 -4.14 -16.67
N LEU A 84 -13.09 -3.54 -17.32
CA LEU A 84 -11.90 -4.24 -17.75
C LEU A 84 -11.05 -4.72 -16.58
N GLU A 85 -10.99 -4.00 -15.47
CA GLU A 85 -10.22 -4.43 -14.30
C GLU A 85 -10.63 -5.81 -13.80
N LEU A 86 -11.92 -6.15 -13.86
CA LEU A 86 -12.43 -7.47 -13.46
C LEU A 86 -11.92 -8.56 -14.42
N VAL A 87 -12.04 -8.31 -15.73
CA VAL A 87 -11.65 -9.27 -16.77
C VAL A 87 -10.14 -9.44 -16.85
N MET A 88 -9.39 -8.33 -16.77
CA MET A 88 -7.93 -8.34 -16.90
C MET A 88 -7.24 -9.11 -15.78
N GLY A 89 -7.82 -9.15 -14.58
CA GLY A 89 -7.31 -10.00 -13.50
C GLY A 89 -7.27 -11.48 -13.88
N GLU A 90 -8.29 -11.97 -14.56
CA GLU A 90 -8.33 -13.34 -15.06
C GLU A 90 -7.43 -13.53 -16.28
N VAL A 91 -7.44 -12.58 -17.21
CA VAL A 91 -6.57 -12.60 -18.41
C VAL A 91 -5.10 -12.65 -18.03
N MET A 92 -4.66 -11.83 -17.09
CA MET A 92 -3.26 -11.79 -16.64
C MET A 92 -2.90 -12.92 -15.66
N GLY A 93 -3.84 -13.77 -15.30
CA GLY A 93 -3.64 -14.87 -14.35
C GLY A 93 -3.38 -14.40 -12.91
N ILE A 94 -3.67 -13.13 -12.60
CA ILE A 94 -3.44 -12.55 -11.27
C ILE A 94 -4.36 -13.20 -10.25
N SER A 95 -5.62 -13.44 -10.59
CA SER A 95 -6.57 -14.14 -9.71
C SER A 95 -6.10 -15.56 -9.35
N ASP A 96 -5.47 -16.28 -10.29
CA ASP A 96 -4.89 -17.60 -10.02
C ASP A 96 -3.66 -17.50 -9.13
N LEU A 97 -2.86 -16.45 -9.28
CA LEU A 97 -1.71 -16.19 -8.44
C LEU A 97 -2.12 -15.81 -7.01
N GLU A 98 -3.16 -14.97 -6.85
CA GLU A 98 -3.75 -14.61 -5.56
C GLU A 98 -4.26 -15.86 -4.83
N ILE A 99 -4.99 -16.74 -5.54
CA ILE A 99 -5.47 -18.01 -4.99
C ILE A 99 -4.29 -18.89 -4.56
N LYS A 100 -3.29 -19.07 -5.41
CA LYS A 100 -2.11 -19.88 -5.12
C LYS A 100 -1.33 -19.36 -3.91
N LEU A 101 -1.11 -18.04 -3.84
CA LEU A 101 -0.43 -17.42 -2.70
C LEU A 101 -1.25 -17.54 -1.42
N ARG A 102 -2.55 -17.27 -1.50
CA ARG A 102 -3.46 -17.44 -0.36
C ARG A 102 -3.39 -18.87 0.20
N ASP A 103 -3.49 -19.85 -0.68
CA ASP A 103 -3.51 -21.27 -0.29
C ASP A 103 -2.13 -21.73 0.22
N LEU A 104 -1.04 -21.27 -0.40
CA LEU A 104 0.33 -21.53 0.01
C LEU A 104 0.65 -20.95 1.40
N LEU A 105 0.22 -19.73 1.64
CA LEU A 105 0.44 -19.02 2.90
C LEU A 105 -0.63 -19.40 3.95
N GLY A 106 -1.77 -19.96 3.57
CA GLY A 106 -2.87 -20.26 4.48
C GLY A 106 -3.48 -19.01 5.12
N ILE A 107 -3.41 -17.85 4.44
CA ILE A 107 -3.99 -16.58 4.89
C ILE A 107 -5.37 -16.35 4.26
N LYS A 108 -6.17 -15.47 4.87
CA LYS A 108 -7.56 -15.27 4.45
C LYS A 108 -7.70 -14.55 3.13
N HIS A 109 -6.81 -13.58 2.87
CA HIS A 109 -6.91 -12.73 1.69
C HIS A 109 -5.52 -12.36 1.16
N VAL A 110 -5.41 -12.40 -0.16
CA VAL A 110 -4.27 -11.89 -0.93
C VAL A 110 -4.82 -11.07 -2.08
N ALA A 111 -4.29 -9.88 -2.26
CA ALA A 111 -4.63 -9.02 -3.38
C ALA A 111 -3.34 -8.54 -4.07
N ILE A 112 -3.28 -8.68 -5.38
CA ILE A 112 -2.11 -8.34 -6.18
C ILE A 112 -2.46 -7.21 -7.15
N SER A 113 -1.67 -6.14 -7.10
CA SER A 113 -1.84 -5.03 -8.04
C SER A 113 -1.53 -5.47 -9.48
N LYS A 114 -2.44 -5.12 -10.38
CA LYS A 114 -2.35 -5.45 -11.82
C LYS A 114 -1.43 -4.49 -12.60
N ASN A 115 -0.58 -3.73 -11.93
CA ASN A 115 0.32 -2.81 -12.60
C ASN A 115 1.46 -3.57 -13.28
N VAL A 116 1.52 -3.42 -14.60
CA VAL A 116 2.65 -3.88 -15.42
C VAL A 116 3.49 -2.64 -15.72
N ASN A 117 4.32 -2.23 -14.78
CA ASN A 117 5.21 -1.08 -14.96
C ASN A 117 6.50 -1.26 -14.17
N GLU A 118 7.60 -0.73 -14.69
CA GLU A 118 8.90 -0.72 -14.00
C GLU A 118 9.06 0.50 -13.09
N ASP A 119 8.24 1.55 -13.26
CA ASP A 119 8.28 2.74 -12.41
C ASP A 119 7.71 2.43 -11.03
N ARG A 120 8.59 2.52 -10.02
CA ARG A 120 8.24 2.24 -8.63
C ARG A 120 7.10 3.12 -8.10
N SER A 121 6.98 4.36 -8.57
CA SER A 121 5.92 5.27 -8.12
C SER A 121 4.55 4.79 -8.59
N ILE A 122 4.46 4.28 -9.80
CA ILE A 122 3.24 3.73 -10.39
C ILE A 122 2.85 2.42 -9.71
N ILE A 123 3.83 1.56 -9.43
CA ILE A 123 3.60 0.31 -8.67
C ILE A 123 3.03 0.63 -7.29
N ILE A 124 3.63 1.58 -6.57
CA ILE A 124 3.17 2.00 -5.24
C ILE A 124 1.73 2.53 -5.30
N LYS A 125 1.39 3.37 -6.28
CA LYS A 125 0.01 3.84 -6.47
C LYS A 125 -0.98 2.70 -6.66
N GLY A 126 -0.68 1.77 -7.55
CA GLY A 126 -1.57 0.64 -7.81
C GLY A 126 -1.77 -0.28 -6.60
N VAL A 127 -0.70 -0.54 -5.84
CA VAL A 127 -0.79 -1.30 -4.58
C VAL A 127 -1.59 -0.53 -3.53
N ALA A 128 -1.36 0.78 -3.42
CA ALA A 128 -2.04 1.66 -2.49
C ALA A 128 -3.56 1.77 -2.78
N GLU A 129 -3.95 1.95 -4.05
CA GLU A 129 -5.35 1.96 -4.48
C GLU A 129 -6.05 0.63 -4.16
N LEU A 130 -5.39 -0.50 -4.41
CA LEU A 130 -5.92 -1.81 -4.11
C LEU A 130 -6.13 -1.99 -2.60
N ALA A 131 -5.14 -1.62 -1.80
CA ALA A 131 -5.22 -1.69 -0.34
C ALA A 131 -6.28 -0.75 0.23
N ALA A 132 -6.45 0.46 -0.34
CA ALA A 132 -7.52 1.38 0.06
C ALA A 132 -8.91 0.80 -0.21
N LYS A 133 -9.15 0.26 -1.40
CA LYS A 133 -10.42 -0.42 -1.74
C LYS A 133 -10.71 -1.58 -0.78
N TYR A 134 -9.70 -2.39 -0.48
CA TYR A 134 -9.83 -3.50 0.46
C TYR A 134 -10.13 -3.02 1.88
N LEU A 135 -9.39 -2.05 2.40
CA LEU A 135 -9.67 -1.47 3.72
C LEU A 135 -11.11 -0.99 3.82
N ILE A 136 -11.57 -0.17 2.87
CA ILE A 136 -12.93 0.38 2.85
C ILE A 136 -13.98 -0.75 2.82
N SER A 137 -13.79 -1.78 2.01
CA SER A 137 -14.73 -2.90 1.90
C SER A 137 -14.85 -3.74 3.18
N THR A 138 -13.89 -3.62 4.09
CA THR A 138 -13.84 -4.39 5.34
C THR A 138 -14.14 -3.55 6.58
N LEU A 139 -14.30 -2.21 6.44
CA LEU A 139 -14.64 -1.35 7.58
C LEU A 139 -16.05 -1.66 8.11
N ALA A 140 -16.13 -1.79 9.42
CA ALA A 140 -17.38 -1.87 10.16
C ALA A 140 -17.57 -0.59 10.99
N SER A 141 -18.80 -0.40 11.49
CA SER A 141 -19.07 0.67 12.46
C SER A 141 -18.21 0.47 13.70
N ASP A 142 -17.75 1.55 14.28
CA ASP A 142 -16.93 1.59 15.51
C ASP A 142 -15.52 0.96 15.39
N ASP A 143 -15.08 0.56 14.19
CA ASP A 143 -13.71 0.05 14.02
C ASP A 143 -12.66 1.07 14.46
N ILE A 144 -11.64 0.57 15.14
CA ILE A 144 -10.41 1.30 15.43
C ILE A 144 -9.35 0.87 14.42
N VAL A 145 -8.90 1.80 13.58
CA VAL A 145 -7.95 1.57 12.49
C VAL A 145 -6.61 2.20 12.82
N ALA A 146 -5.61 1.39 13.11
CA ALA A 146 -4.23 1.85 13.27
C ALA A 146 -3.52 1.85 11.90
N ILE A 147 -2.96 2.98 11.49
CA ILE A 147 -2.23 3.10 10.21
C ILE A 147 -0.79 3.55 10.42
N SER A 148 0.14 2.88 9.71
CA SER A 148 1.54 3.26 9.78
C SER A 148 1.86 4.48 8.89
N GLY A 149 3.01 5.08 9.13
CA GLY A 149 3.58 6.06 8.21
C GLY A 149 4.23 5.42 6.99
N GLY A 150 4.82 6.24 6.15
CA GLY A 150 5.56 5.87 4.95
C GLY A 150 4.85 6.23 3.65
N SER A 151 5.61 6.28 2.57
CA SER A 151 5.11 6.71 1.25
C SER A 151 3.96 5.84 0.73
N THR A 152 4.02 4.53 0.92
CA THR A 152 2.94 3.61 0.52
C THR A 152 1.64 3.89 1.29
N MET A 153 1.72 4.14 2.58
CA MET A 153 0.54 4.46 3.41
C MET A 153 -0.01 5.85 3.10
N ARG A 154 0.86 6.80 2.82
CA ARG A 154 0.46 8.13 2.35
C ARG A 154 -0.32 8.03 1.03
N GLU A 155 0.20 7.24 0.09
CA GLU A 155 -0.46 7.02 -1.19
C GLU A 155 -1.81 6.29 -1.01
N LEU A 156 -1.89 5.30 -0.11
CA LEU A 156 -3.14 4.65 0.24
C LEU A 156 -4.20 5.67 0.71
N ALA A 157 -3.84 6.50 1.68
CA ALA A 157 -4.77 7.49 2.22
C ALA A 157 -5.21 8.53 1.18
N THR A 158 -4.31 8.93 0.26
CA THR A 158 -4.61 9.91 -0.79
C THR A 158 -5.35 9.33 -1.99
N SER A 159 -5.24 8.04 -2.25
CA SER A 159 -5.89 7.36 -3.38
C SER A 159 -7.41 7.25 -3.24
N ILE A 160 -7.95 7.45 -2.04
CA ILE A 160 -9.39 7.44 -1.77
C ILE A 160 -10.02 8.69 -2.41
N LYS A 161 -10.77 8.48 -3.50
CA LYS A 161 -11.35 9.57 -4.31
C LYS A 161 -12.79 9.90 -3.92
N GLU A 162 -13.55 8.90 -3.51
CA GLU A 162 -14.94 9.03 -3.12
C GLU A 162 -15.08 9.62 -1.71
N GLU A 163 -16.20 10.26 -1.44
CA GLU A 163 -16.55 10.69 -0.09
C GLU A 163 -17.28 9.56 0.62
N TYR A 164 -16.65 9.05 1.66
CA TYR A 164 -17.25 8.05 2.54
C TYR A 164 -17.80 8.71 3.81
N SER A 165 -18.58 7.99 4.58
CA SER A 165 -19.11 8.46 5.86
C SER A 165 -19.03 7.35 6.91
N PHE A 166 -17.84 7.18 7.46
CA PHE A 166 -17.53 6.26 8.56
C PHE A 166 -17.35 7.04 9.88
N LYS A 167 -18.40 7.76 10.29
CA LYS A 167 -18.34 8.73 11.42
C LYS A 167 -17.95 8.13 12.77
N ASP A 168 -18.23 6.84 12.96
CA ASP A 168 -17.96 6.14 14.22
C ASP A 168 -16.61 5.42 14.19
N VAL A 169 -16.01 5.24 13.03
CA VAL A 169 -14.65 4.73 12.88
C VAL A 169 -13.65 5.72 13.48
N THR A 170 -12.64 5.21 14.17
CA THR A 170 -11.53 6.01 14.69
C THR A 170 -10.23 5.59 14.01
N VAL A 171 -9.53 6.54 13.42
CA VAL A 171 -8.21 6.32 12.80
C VAL A 171 -7.12 6.85 13.70
N LEU A 172 -6.06 6.08 13.92
CA LEU A 172 -4.93 6.51 14.74
C LEU A 172 -3.59 6.04 14.15
N PRO A 173 -2.50 6.77 14.45
CA PRO A 173 -1.18 6.43 13.96
C PRO A 173 -0.60 5.25 14.73
N THR A 174 0.15 4.37 14.05
CA THR A 174 0.83 3.24 14.74
C THR A 174 1.99 3.66 15.61
N ARG A 175 2.49 4.89 15.51
CA ARG A 175 3.66 5.39 16.24
C ARG A 175 3.69 6.91 16.33
N GLY A 176 4.52 7.43 17.23
CA GLY A 176 4.86 8.85 17.32
C GLY A 176 5.59 9.38 16.08
N SER A 177 5.99 10.65 16.13
CA SER A 177 6.63 11.34 14.99
C SER A 177 8.07 10.92 14.78
N VAL A 178 8.45 10.63 13.52
CA VAL A 178 9.79 10.19 13.10
C VAL A 178 10.29 11.01 11.93
N GLY A 179 11.51 11.54 12.05
CA GLY A 179 12.19 12.22 10.95
C GLY A 179 11.58 13.57 10.57
N SER A 180 12.04 14.13 9.47
CA SER A 180 11.71 15.48 9.01
C SER A 180 10.65 15.57 7.93
N ASP A 181 10.31 14.47 7.26
CA ASP A 181 9.30 14.44 6.20
C ASP A 181 7.89 14.30 6.81
N ILE A 182 7.23 15.43 6.96
CA ILE A 182 5.92 15.54 7.60
C ILE A 182 4.85 14.73 6.85
N ASP A 183 4.90 14.68 5.53
CA ASP A 183 3.85 14.10 4.70
C ASP A 183 3.70 12.58 4.88
N ILE A 184 4.77 11.91 5.23
CA ILE A 184 4.80 10.45 5.42
C ILE A 184 4.81 10.02 6.89
N GLN A 185 4.70 10.95 7.84
CA GLN A 185 4.56 10.60 9.26
C GLN A 185 3.23 9.91 9.54
N ALA A 186 3.21 8.99 10.50
CA ALA A 186 2.01 8.23 10.83
C ALA A 186 0.83 9.13 11.24
N ASN A 187 1.09 10.19 12.02
CA ASN A 187 0.08 11.20 12.38
C ASN A 187 -0.52 11.89 11.15
N SER A 188 0.31 12.30 10.19
CA SER A 188 -0.17 12.97 8.95
C SER A 188 -0.96 12.01 8.05
N VAL A 189 -0.51 10.77 7.94
CA VAL A 189 -1.22 9.72 7.18
C VAL A 189 -2.58 9.42 7.82
N ALA A 190 -2.63 9.27 9.15
CA ALA A 190 -3.87 9.05 9.88
C ALA A 190 -4.86 10.21 9.69
N ALA A 191 -4.38 11.47 9.75
CA ALA A 191 -5.21 12.65 9.51
C ALA A 191 -5.81 12.66 8.09
N VAL A 192 -5.00 12.33 7.07
CA VAL A 192 -5.47 12.27 5.67
C VAL A 192 -6.49 11.16 5.49
N LEU A 193 -6.23 9.96 6.02
CA LEU A 193 -7.14 8.82 5.94
C LEU A 193 -8.48 9.15 6.61
N ALA A 194 -8.44 9.67 7.85
CA ALA A 194 -9.64 10.03 8.59
C ALA A 194 -10.48 11.08 7.85
N LYS A 195 -9.84 12.10 7.28
CA LYS A 195 -10.51 13.11 6.46
C LYS A 195 -11.22 12.49 5.25
N LYS A 196 -10.57 11.55 4.56
CA LYS A 196 -11.14 10.85 3.40
C LYS A 196 -12.30 9.93 3.75
N LEU A 197 -12.23 9.32 4.92
CA LEU A 197 -13.28 8.44 5.44
C LEU A 197 -14.41 9.22 6.15
N ASN A 198 -14.25 10.53 6.39
CA ASN A 198 -15.13 11.33 7.24
C ASN A 198 -15.32 10.66 8.63
N SER A 199 -14.22 10.27 9.24
CA SER A 199 -14.12 9.52 10.49
C SER A 199 -13.44 10.34 11.58
N LYS A 200 -13.45 9.84 12.81
CA LYS A 200 -12.67 10.39 13.92
C LYS A 200 -11.18 10.15 13.71
N VAL A 201 -10.36 11.02 14.28
CA VAL A 201 -8.90 10.82 14.30
C VAL A 201 -8.36 11.10 15.69
N GLU A 202 -7.46 10.25 16.13
CA GLU A 202 -6.63 10.48 17.31
C GLU A 202 -5.17 10.61 16.89
N PHE A 203 -4.39 11.34 17.66
CA PHE A 203 -2.99 11.60 17.36
C PHE A 203 -2.10 11.12 18.50
N LEU A 204 -0.94 10.65 18.15
CA LEU A 204 0.11 10.29 19.09
C LEU A 204 1.25 11.32 18.99
N TYR A 205 1.04 12.46 19.64
CA TYR A 205 2.01 13.57 19.64
C TYR A 205 3.15 13.33 20.64
N VAL A 206 3.93 12.32 20.34
CA VAL A 206 5.12 11.99 21.11
C VAL A 206 6.32 11.87 20.17
N PRO A 207 7.53 12.18 20.63
CA PRO A 207 8.74 11.82 19.89
C PRO A 207 8.76 10.31 19.66
N ASP A 208 9.33 9.88 18.53
CA ASP A 208 9.43 8.46 18.23
C ASP A 208 10.28 7.70 19.26
N GLU A 209 11.36 8.31 19.70
CA GLU A 209 12.29 7.74 20.67
C GLU A 209 12.15 8.45 22.01
N LEU A 210 11.72 7.72 23.02
CA LEU A 210 11.60 8.17 24.39
C LEU A 210 12.18 7.13 25.35
N GLU A 211 13.00 7.58 26.29
CA GLU A 211 13.66 6.73 27.27
C GLU A 211 13.47 7.26 28.71
N GLY A 212 13.60 6.35 29.68
CA GLY A 212 13.66 6.66 31.10
C GLY A 212 12.44 7.43 31.62
N GLU A 213 12.67 8.29 32.61
CA GLU A 213 11.61 9.06 33.28
C GLU A 213 10.79 9.94 32.33
N ALA A 214 11.39 10.45 31.24
CA ALA A 214 10.68 11.25 30.26
C ALA A 214 9.56 10.45 29.59
N LYS A 215 9.79 9.17 29.31
CA LYS A 215 8.77 8.28 28.77
C LYS A 215 7.61 8.09 29.73
N ASP A 216 7.90 7.85 31.02
CA ASP A 216 6.87 7.61 32.03
C ASP A 216 6.00 8.84 32.22
N VAL A 217 6.60 10.04 32.29
CA VAL A 217 5.88 11.31 32.39
C VAL A 217 4.99 11.54 31.16
N ILE A 218 5.52 11.39 29.94
CA ILE A 218 4.74 11.61 28.71
C ILE A 218 3.62 10.58 28.59
N MET A 219 3.88 9.32 28.91
CA MET A 219 2.87 8.26 28.86
C MET A 219 1.78 8.40 29.93
N SER A 220 1.98 9.25 30.95
CA SER A 220 0.96 9.57 31.95
C SER A 220 0.00 10.68 31.53
N ILE A 221 0.25 11.35 30.39
CA ILE A 221 -0.66 12.39 29.87
C ILE A 221 -1.97 11.72 29.41
N PRO A 222 -3.15 12.20 29.86
CA PRO A 222 -4.42 11.53 29.61
C PRO A 222 -4.70 11.23 28.14
N ASP A 223 -4.49 12.17 27.23
CA ASP A 223 -4.73 11.97 25.79
C ASP A 223 -3.82 10.89 25.21
N ILE A 224 -2.54 10.85 25.64
CA ILE A 224 -1.58 9.84 25.20
C ILE A 224 -1.93 8.47 25.76
N MET A 225 -2.41 8.40 27.00
CA MET A 225 -2.89 7.17 27.62
C MET A 225 -4.07 6.59 26.83
N VAL A 226 -5.07 7.41 26.50
CA VAL A 226 -6.26 7.00 25.76
C VAL A 226 -5.87 6.48 24.37
N THR A 227 -5.10 7.25 23.60
CA THR A 227 -4.65 6.81 22.26
C THR A 227 -3.79 5.55 22.34
N SER A 228 -2.94 5.41 23.36
CA SER A 228 -2.13 4.19 23.58
C SER A 228 -3.00 2.98 23.95
N GLN A 229 -4.11 3.17 24.64
CA GLN A 229 -5.07 2.11 24.92
C GLN A 229 -5.80 1.72 23.63
N HIS A 230 -6.33 2.65 22.85
CA HIS A 230 -7.00 2.39 21.58
C HIS A 230 -6.07 1.70 20.58
N LEU A 231 -4.76 1.98 20.59
CA LEU A 231 -3.79 1.24 19.79
C LEU A 231 -3.72 -0.25 20.16
N ARG A 232 -3.88 -0.61 21.43
CA ARG A 232 -3.92 -2.02 21.86
C ARG A 232 -5.22 -2.71 21.47
N GLU A 233 -6.29 -1.94 21.34
CA GLU A 233 -7.64 -2.39 21.01
C GLU A 233 -7.93 -2.32 19.51
N ALA A 234 -6.97 -1.87 18.68
CA ALA A 234 -7.15 -1.67 17.25
C ALA A 234 -7.70 -2.93 16.56
N ASP A 235 -8.85 -2.77 15.90
CA ASP A 235 -9.49 -3.84 15.13
C ASP A 235 -8.74 -4.15 13.86
N LYS A 236 -8.22 -3.12 13.19
CA LYS A 236 -7.42 -3.23 11.97
C LYS A 236 -6.09 -2.51 12.12
N MET A 237 -5.05 -3.15 11.62
CA MET A 237 -3.70 -2.61 11.58
C MET A 237 -3.22 -2.56 10.14
N VAL A 238 -3.19 -1.38 9.53
CA VAL A 238 -2.73 -1.19 8.16
C VAL A 238 -1.29 -0.69 8.18
N PHE A 239 -0.40 -1.45 7.59
CA PHE A 239 1.01 -1.14 7.71
C PHE A 239 1.85 -1.53 6.49
N SER A 240 3.01 -0.90 6.38
CA SER A 240 4.11 -1.31 5.54
C SER A 240 5.34 -1.55 6.40
N PHE A 241 6.32 -2.21 5.83
CA PHE A 241 7.60 -2.50 6.46
C PHE A 241 8.74 -2.22 5.48
N GLY A 242 9.97 -2.16 5.96
CA GLY A 242 11.15 -1.86 5.17
C GLY A 242 12.25 -2.89 5.32
N CYS A 243 13.22 -2.87 4.38
CA CYS A 243 14.48 -3.59 4.54
C CYS A 243 15.32 -2.92 5.64
N ALA A 244 16.03 -3.71 6.42
CA ALA A 244 16.76 -3.23 7.61
C ALA A 244 17.76 -2.13 7.28
N ASP A 245 18.55 -2.30 6.24
CA ASP A 245 19.56 -1.34 5.77
C ASP A 245 18.93 0.00 5.35
N LEU A 246 17.88 -0.05 4.52
CA LEU A 246 17.20 1.16 4.04
C LEU A 246 16.53 1.93 5.18
N MET A 247 15.96 1.23 6.15
CA MET A 247 15.29 1.88 7.28
C MET A 247 16.31 2.49 8.24
N ALA A 248 17.44 1.84 8.48
CA ALA A 248 18.53 2.37 9.28
C ALA A 248 19.14 3.63 8.64
N ARG A 249 19.39 3.64 7.33
CA ARG A 249 19.86 4.83 6.58
C ARG A 249 18.88 6.00 6.69
N ARG A 250 17.57 5.76 6.56
CA ARG A 250 16.55 6.81 6.71
C ARG A 250 16.50 7.43 8.10
N ARG A 251 16.97 6.71 9.12
CA ARG A 251 17.13 7.21 10.49
C ARG A 251 18.44 7.94 10.73
N GLY A 252 19.34 7.99 9.73
CA GLY A 252 20.64 8.59 9.88
C GLY A 252 21.64 7.74 10.68
N THR A 253 21.39 6.43 10.78
CA THR A 253 22.31 5.46 11.43
C THR A 253 23.64 5.42 10.66
N SER A 254 24.76 5.35 11.38
CA SER A 254 26.10 5.27 10.77
C SER A 254 26.28 3.99 9.97
N GLU A 255 27.12 4.01 8.92
CA GLU A 255 27.38 2.81 8.10
C GLU A 255 27.97 1.66 8.94
N ASP A 256 28.76 1.97 9.96
CA ASP A 256 29.34 0.96 10.85
C ASP A 256 28.25 0.27 11.69
N ASP A 257 27.29 1.03 12.21
CA ASP A 257 26.16 0.48 12.96
C ASP A 257 25.21 -0.29 12.05
N ILE A 258 25.01 0.17 10.81
CA ILE A 258 24.23 -0.58 9.80
C ILE A 258 24.90 -1.91 9.52
N ASN A 259 26.20 -1.94 9.30
CA ASN A 259 26.94 -3.17 9.06
C ASN A 259 26.86 -4.13 10.27
N GLN A 260 26.94 -3.61 11.49
CA GLN A 260 26.75 -4.43 12.70
C GLN A 260 25.34 -5.01 12.78
N LEU A 261 24.32 -4.21 12.45
CA LEU A 261 22.92 -4.62 12.42
C LEU A 261 22.70 -5.76 11.42
N LEU A 262 23.23 -5.62 10.20
CA LEU A 262 23.14 -6.63 9.16
C LEU A 262 23.93 -7.91 9.50
N ASN A 263 25.11 -7.76 10.09
CA ASN A 263 25.94 -8.90 10.56
C ASN A 263 25.23 -9.71 11.67
N LYS A 264 24.35 -9.07 12.46
CA LYS A 264 23.47 -9.75 13.41
C LYS A 264 22.27 -10.44 12.75
N GLY A 265 22.15 -10.36 11.43
CA GLY A 265 21.11 -11.02 10.66
C GLY A 265 19.83 -10.21 10.46
N ALA A 266 19.83 -8.89 10.73
CA ALA A 266 18.66 -8.07 10.50
C ALA A 266 18.32 -7.98 9.00
N ILE A 267 17.08 -8.30 8.63
CA ILE A 267 16.60 -8.24 7.24
C ILE A 267 15.50 -7.20 7.04
N GLY A 268 14.74 -6.90 8.09
CA GLY A 268 13.60 -6.00 8.01
C GLY A 268 13.42 -5.15 9.27
N GLU A 269 12.63 -4.09 9.10
CA GLU A 269 12.17 -3.24 10.19
C GLU A 269 10.65 -3.04 10.09
N ALA A 270 9.96 -3.26 11.20
CA ALA A 270 8.57 -2.89 11.40
C ALA A 270 8.33 -2.59 12.90
N PHE A 271 7.41 -1.67 13.18
CA PHE A 271 6.96 -1.36 14.54
C PHE A 271 8.10 -1.05 15.53
N GLY A 272 9.15 -0.38 15.05
CA GLY A 272 10.31 -0.04 15.85
C GLY A 272 11.21 -1.22 16.22
N HIS A 273 11.15 -2.31 15.48
CA HIS A 273 11.99 -3.49 15.70
C HIS A 273 12.67 -3.91 14.42
N TYR A 274 13.99 -4.11 14.50
CA TYR A 274 14.73 -4.83 13.46
C TYR A 274 14.68 -6.33 13.79
N PHE A 275 14.43 -7.14 12.78
CA PHE A 275 14.24 -8.57 12.95
C PHE A 275 14.98 -9.38 11.89
N ASP A 276 15.31 -10.62 12.23
CA ASP A 276 15.95 -11.59 11.35
C ASP A 276 14.92 -12.36 10.49
N LYS A 277 15.41 -13.23 9.63
CA LYS A 277 14.59 -14.10 8.74
C LYS A 277 13.62 -15.04 9.47
N ASP A 278 13.82 -15.29 10.75
CA ASP A 278 12.97 -16.14 11.58
C ASP A 278 12.00 -15.32 12.44
N GLY A 279 12.07 -13.98 12.35
CA GLY A 279 11.23 -13.06 13.11
C GLY A 279 11.74 -12.79 14.52
N ASN A 280 12.98 -13.20 14.85
CA ASN A 280 13.60 -12.85 16.12
C ASN A 280 14.03 -11.37 16.11
N ILE A 281 13.84 -10.69 17.22
CA ILE A 281 14.25 -9.30 17.36
C ILE A 281 15.76 -9.20 17.46
N VAL A 282 16.38 -8.53 16.48
CA VAL A 282 17.82 -8.25 16.44
C VAL A 282 18.14 -6.96 17.21
N MET A 283 17.30 -5.94 17.03
CA MET A 283 17.42 -4.67 17.73
C MET A 283 16.04 -4.05 17.93
N LYS A 284 15.80 -3.51 19.12
CA LYS A 284 14.60 -2.75 19.45
C LYS A 284 14.95 -1.27 19.50
N LEU A 285 14.12 -0.45 18.87
CA LEU A 285 14.11 1.00 19.04
C LEU A 285 13.18 1.36 20.18
N ASN A 286 13.50 2.42 20.92
CA ASN A 286 12.68 2.89 22.06
C ASN A 286 11.48 3.73 21.58
N THR A 287 10.68 3.17 20.67
CA THR A 287 9.56 3.86 20.05
C THR A 287 8.31 3.82 20.93
N VAL A 288 7.46 4.84 20.77
CA VAL A 288 6.12 4.88 21.36
C VAL A 288 5.10 4.55 20.26
N GLY A 289 4.29 3.54 20.49
CA GLY A 289 3.27 3.09 19.54
C GLY A 289 3.08 1.58 19.54
N ILE A 290 2.65 1.04 18.42
CA ILE A 290 2.50 -0.41 18.24
C ILE A 290 3.86 -1.09 18.31
N ASP A 291 3.92 -2.16 19.05
CA ASP A 291 5.08 -3.04 19.15
C ASP A 291 4.85 -4.41 18.49
N MET A 292 5.88 -5.23 18.47
CA MET A 292 5.82 -6.55 17.87
C MET A 292 4.85 -7.51 18.59
N ASN A 293 4.58 -7.32 19.88
CA ASN A 293 3.60 -8.14 20.61
C ASN A 293 2.18 -7.77 20.22
N MET A 294 1.90 -6.47 20.06
CA MET A 294 0.61 -5.99 19.55
C MET A 294 0.38 -6.50 18.13
N TYR A 295 1.40 -6.48 17.25
CA TYR A 295 1.31 -7.06 15.93
C TYR A 295 1.01 -8.56 15.96
N LYS A 296 1.74 -9.35 16.79
CA LYS A 296 1.51 -10.80 16.93
C LYS A 296 0.08 -11.14 17.35
N ASN A 297 -0.55 -10.30 18.14
CA ASN A 297 -1.90 -10.48 18.65
C ASN A 297 -2.98 -9.76 17.83
N SER A 298 -2.62 -9.00 16.81
CA SER A 298 -3.57 -8.31 15.95
C SER A 298 -4.47 -9.31 15.21
N LYS A 299 -5.78 -9.04 15.23
CA LYS A 299 -6.79 -9.90 14.60
C LYS A 299 -6.88 -9.67 13.09
N TYR A 300 -6.56 -8.46 12.65
CA TYR A 300 -6.71 -8.04 11.26
C TYR A 300 -5.54 -7.16 10.78
N PRO A 301 -4.33 -7.71 10.74
CA PRO A 301 -3.18 -7.00 10.18
C PRO A 301 -3.21 -7.04 8.66
N ILE A 302 -3.11 -5.88 8.03
CA ILE A 302 -3.10 -5.69 6.57
C ILE A 302 -1.72 -5.18 6.19
N ALA A 303 -0.90 -6.05 5.58
CA ALA A 303 0.41 -5.69 5.08
C ALA A 303 0.32 -5.18 3.64
N VAL A 304 0.88 -4.02 3.38
CA VAL A 304 0.87 -3.39 2.05
C VAL A 304 2.28 -3.07 1.64
N PHE A 305 2.77 -3.72 0.61
CA PHE A 305 4.15 -3.51 0.14
C PHE A 305 4.33 -3.82 -1.34
N SER A 306 5.44 -3.38 -1.89
CA SER A 306 5.93 -3.69 -3.22
C SER A 306 7.45 -3.84 -3.20
N GLY A 307 7.98 -4.63 -4.12
CA GLY A 307 9.41 -4.88 -4.29
C GLY A 307 9.84 -6.26 -3.78
N VAL A 308 10.60 -6.96 -4.62
CA VAL A 308 11.12 -8.31 -4.34
C VAL A 308 12.08 -8.32 -3.15
N GLU A 309 12.75 -7.20 -2.90
CA GLU A 309 13.67 -6.99 -1.79
C GLU A 309 13.00 -7.11 -0.41
N LYS A 310 11.68 -7.00 -0.35
CA LYS A 310 10.91 -7.08 0.89
C LYS A 310 10.35 -8.48 1.20
N VAL A 311 10.51 -9.43 0.29
CA VAL A 311 9.90 -10.75 0.43
C VAL A 311 10.38 -11.46 1.70
N ASP A 312 11.67 -11.44 2.00
CA ASP A 312 12.20 -12.10 3.19
C ASP A 312 11.67 -11.46 4.48
N ALA A 313 11.59 -10.13 4.52
CA ALA A 313 11.00 -9.41 5.64
C ALA A 313 9.50 -9.72 5.80
N PHE A 314 8.76 -9.82 4.69
CA PHE A 314 7.38 -10.27 4.72
C PHE A 314 7.24 -11.68 5.30
N MET A 315 8.05 -12.62 4.83
CA MET A 315 8.02 -14.00 5.31
C MET A 315 8.33 -14.13 6.80
N ALA A 316 9.23 -13.28 7.33
CA ALA A 316 9.49 -13.21 8.76
C ALA A 316 8.27 -12.71 9.54
N LEU A 317 7.63 -11.62 9.10
CA LEU A 317 6.40 -11.10 9.71
C LEU A 317 5.24 -12.09 9.63
N TYR A 318 5.08 -12.76 8.49
CA TYR A 318 4.06 -13.80 8.30
C TYR A 318 4.23 -14.98 9.29
N LYS A 319 5.46 -15.39 9.61
CA LYS A 319 5.70 -16.42 10.64
C LYS A 319 5.17 -16.00 12.03
N LEU A 320 5.17 -14.72 12.31
CA LEU A 320 4.76 -14.16 13.61
C LEU A 320 3.24 -14.00 13.76
N ASN A 321 2.53 -13.73 12.66
CA ASN A 321 1.07 -13.59 12.70
C ASN A 321 0.44 -14.16 11.42
N LYS A 322 -0.29 -15.28 11.56
CA LYS A 322 -0.98 -16.00 10.48
C LYS A 322 -2.32 -15.39 10.08
N ASN A 323 -2.85 -14.42 10.84
CA ASN A 323 -4.06 -13.69 10.47
C ASN A 323 -3.79 -12.60 9.42
N LEU A 324 -2.55 -12.46 8.99
CA LEU A 324 -2.11 -11.45 8.05
C LEU A 324 -2.94 -11.48 6.76
N THR A 325 -3.31 -10.30 6.31
CA THR A 325 -3.85 -10.03 4.97
C THR A 325 -2.76 -9.36 4.14
N LEU A 326 -2.63 -9.78 2.90
CA LEU A 326 -1.63 -9.30 1.96
C LEU A 326 -2.31 -8.60 0.79
#